data_7f4936078bbf852dde890de2a0725e11
#
_entry.id   7f4936078bbf852dde890de2a0725e11
#
_cell.length_a   1.000
_cell.length_b   1.000
_cell.length_c   1.000
_cell.angle_alpha   90.00
_cell.angle_beta   90.00
_cell.angle_gamma   90.00
#
_symmetry.space_group_name_H-M   'P 1'
#
loop_
_entity.id
_entity.type
_entity.pdbx_description
1 polymer ?
#
loop_
_entity_poly.entity_id
_entity_poly.type
_entity_poly.pdbx_seq_one_letter_code
_entity_poly.pdbx_strand_id
1 'polypeptide(L)'
;MFLVRLRQAGPEFDHSKPLEQQSGWNEHASFMDGLVEDGHIVLGGTLPNGATAHAFQAESEDEVRAIWARDPWYESHLILESVEPWEIRLDSR
;
A
#
# COMPACT_ATOMS: atom_id res chain seq x y z
N MET A 1 -13.14 6.12 -4.38
CA MET A 1 -11.72 6.29 -4.05
C MET A 1 -11.52 6.13 -2.55
N PHE A 2 -10.42 5.52 -2.17
CA PHE A 2 -10.04 5.38 -0.77
C PHE A 2 -8.61 5.87 -0.57
N LEU A 3 -8.36 6.47 0.59
CA LEU A 3 -7.01 6.77 1.03
C LEU A 3 -6.56 5.61 1.92
N VAL A 4 -5.53 4.90 1.46
CA VAL A 4 -5.00 3.74 2.17
C VAL A 4 -3.64 4.09 2.75
N ARG A 5 -3.50 3.95 4.06
CA ARG A 5 -2.23 4.21 4.76
C ARG A 5 -1.68 2.92 5.32
N LEU A 6 -0.40 2.69 5.08
CA LEU A 6 0.34 1.59 5.69
C LEU A 6 1.56 2.13 6.42
N ARG A 7 2.10 1.33 7.32
CA ARG A 7 3.30 1.68 8.07
C ARG A 7 4.35 0.57 7.91
N GLN A 8 5.59 0.99 7.71
CA GLN A 8 6.75 0.10 7.65
C GLN A 8 7.11 -0.30 9.09
N ALA A 9 6.33 -1.19 9.68
CA ALA A 9 6.40 -1.50 11.11
C ALA A 9 6.11 -2.97 11.42
N GLY A 10 6.03 -3.83 10.43
CA GLY A 10 5.84 -5.26 10.65
C GLY A 10 7.07 -5.89 11.32
N PRO A 11 6.92 -7.05 11.98
CA PRO A 11 8.01 -7.69 12.73
C PRO A 11 9.20 -8.09 11.86
N GLU A 12 9.01 -8.25 10.55
CA GLU A 12 10.08 -8.63 9.64
C GLU A 12 10.69 -7.45 8.88
N PHE A 13 10.19 -6.22 9.11
CA PHE A 13 10.76 -5.05 8.48
C PHE A 13 12.08 -4.68 9.15
N ASP A 14 13.18 -4.65 8.38
CA ASP A 14 14.50 -4.30 8.87
C ASP A 14 14.77 -2.82 8.61
N HIS A 15 14.69 -2.01 9.67
CA HIS A 15 14.86 -0.55 9.58
C HIS A 15 16.29 -0.12 9.25
N SER A 16 17.25 -1.04 9.26
CA SER A 16 18.64 -0.75 8.88
C SER A 16 18.87 -0.85 7.37
N LYS A 17 17.90 -1.32 6.61
CA LYS A 17 18.00 -1.54 5.17
C LYS A 17 16.99 -0.71 4.40
N PRO A 18 17.35 -0.25 3.18
CA PRO A 18 16.35 0.40 2.32
C PRO A 18 15.29 -0.59 1.86
N LEU A 19 14.19 -0.05 1.33
CA LEU A 19 13.01 -0.80 0.96
C LEU A 19 13.34 -1.96 0.01
N GLU A 20 14.14 -1.71 -1.01
CA GLU A 20 14.47 -2.67 -2.05
C GLU A 20 15.37 -3.81 -1.58
N GLN A 21 15.93 -3.70 -0.37
CA GLN A 21 16.77 -4.74 0.22
C GLN A 21 16.06 -5.55 1.30
N GLN A 22 14.78 -5.26 1.54
CA GLN A 22 13.97 -6.04 2.47
C GLN A 22 13.72 -7.44 1.91
N SER A 23 13.57 -8.42 2.80
CA SER A 23 13.17 -9.77 2.38
C SER A 23 11.81 -9.72 1.69
N GLY A 24 11.65 -10.50 0.62
CA GLY A 24 10.39 -10.55 -0.12
C GLY A 24 10.10 -9.34 -0.99
N TRP A 25 11.10 -8.49 -1.24
CA TRP A 25 10.92 -7.29 -2.06
C TRP A 25 10.37 -7.61 -3.46
N ASN A 26 10.96 -8.60 -4.15
CA ASN A 26 10.54 -8.89 -5.52
C ASN A 26 9.06 -9.30 -5.60
N GLU A 27 8.61 -10.10 -4.66
CA GLU A 27 7.23 -10.56 -4.60
C GLU A 27 6.28 -9.41 -4.26
N HIS A 28 6.67 -8.57 -3.30
CA HIS A 28 5.91 -7.37 -2.94
C HIS A 28 5.83 -6.40 -4.11
N ALA A 29 6.96 -6.11 -4.76
CA ALA A 29 7.01 -5.18 -5.89
C ALA A 29 6.13 -5.66 -7.05
N SER A 30 6.16 -6.97 -7.33
CA SER A 30 5.32 -7.57 -8.37
C SER A 30 3.83 -7.42 -8.04
N PHE A 31 3.46 -7.64 -6.77
CA PHE A 31 2.08 -7.43 -6.32
C PHE A 31 1.65 -5.97 -6.51
N MET A 32 2.50 -5.02 -6.12
CA MET A 32 2.21 -3.59 -6.24
C MET A 32 2.07 -3.16 -7.70
N ASP A 33 2.96 -3.64 -8.57
CA ASP A 33 2.88 -3.36 -10.00
C ASP A 33 1.55 -3.87 -10.58
N GLY A 34 1.09 -5.03 -10.13
CA GLY A 34 -0.21 -5.56 -10.53
C GLY A 34 -1.37 -4.67 -10.13
N LEU A 35 -1.31 -4.07 -8.94
CA LEU A 35 -2.35 -3.15 -8.49
C LEU A 35 -2.39 -1.87 -9.34
N VAL A 36 -1.23 -1.40 -9.79
CA VAL A 36 -1.15 -0.25 -10.70
C VAL A 36 -1.73 -0.63 -12.07
N GLU A 37 -1.34 -1.76 -12.61
CA GLU A 37 -1.82 -2.24 -13.90
C GLU A 37 -3.33 -2.45 -13.93
N ASP A 38 -3.88 -2.98 -12.83
CA ASP A 38 -5.33 -3.23 -12.71
C ASP A 38 -6.12 -1.94 -12.45
N GLY A 39 -5.46 -0.81 -12.23
CA GLY A 39 -6.13 0.46 -11.96
C GLY A 39 -6.59 0.64 -10.52
N HIS A 40 -6.23 -0.26 -9.61
CA HIS A 40 -6.54 -0.09 -8.19
C HIS A 40 -5.72 1.03 -7.57
N ILE A 41 -4.41 1.07 -7.83
CA ILE A 41 -3.57 2.17 -7.36
C ILE A 41 -3.50 3.25 -8.43
N VAL A 42 -4.01 4.42 -8.10
CA VAL A 42 -3.95 5.60 -8.97
C VAL A 42 -2.59 6.29 -8.80
N LEU A 43 -2.20 6.50 -7.54
CA LEU A 43 -0.87 6.96 -7.18
C LEU A 43 -0.60 6.56 -5.74
N GLY A 44 0.68 6.48 -5.39
CA GLY A 44 1.07 6.14 -4.03
C GLY A 44 2.55 6.37 -3.83
N GLY A 45 2.97 6.38 -2.58
CA GLY A 45 4.36 6.60 -2.25
C GLY A 45 4.63 6.60 -0.76
N THR A 46 5.88 6.87 -0.41
CA THR A 46 6.35 6.87 0.97
C THR A 46 6.34 8.28 1.55
N LEU A 47 6.11 8.36 2.84
CA LEU A 47 6.19 9.58 3.63
C LEU A 47 7.44 9.53 4.52
N PRO A 48 7.96 10.69 4.96
CA PRO A 48 9.22 10.71 5.72
C PRO A 48 9.22 9.90 7.02
N ASN A 49 8.04 9.65 7.60
CA ASN A 49 7.91 9.00 8.92
C ASN A 49 7.75 7.47 8.83
N GLY A 50 8.04 6.86 7.68
CA GLY A 50 7.90 5.42 7.51
C GLY A 50 6.48 4.97 7.18
N ALA A 51 5.58 5.91 6.94
CA ALA A 51 4.24 5.61 6.44
C ALA A 51 4.23 5.62 4.92
N THR A 52 3.24 4.95 4.34
CA THR A 52 2.94 5.04 2.91
C THR A 52 1.50 5.45 2.75
N ALA A 53 1.19 6.12 1.64
CA ALA A 53 -0.17 6.55 1.35
C ALA A 53 -0.47 6.26 -0.12
N HIS A 54 -1.70 5.81 -0.38
CA HIS A 54 -2.14 5.40 -1.71
C HIS A 54 -3.54 5.90 -1.98
N ALA A 55 -3.74 6.48 -3.17
CA ALA A 55 -5.07 6.72 -3.70
C ALA A 55 -5.52 5.43 -4.39
N PHE A 56 -6.56 4.79 -3.85
CA PHE A 56 -6.94 3.42 -4.19
C PHE A 56 -8.38 3.35 -4.69
N GLN A 57 -8.59 2.73 -5.85
CA GLN A 57 -9.91 2.52 -6.43
C GLN A 57 -10.42 1.13 -6.08
N ALA A 58 -11.60 1.07 -5.46
CA ALA A 58 -12.31 -0.17 -5.16
C ALA A 58 -13.79 0.13 -4.89
N GLU A 59 -14.60 -0.90 -4.88
CA GLU A 59 -16.06 -0.79 -4.69
C GLU A 59 -16.43 -0.51 -3.23
N SER A 60 -15.61 -1.02 -2.29
CA SER A 60 -15.91 -0.94 -0.86
C SER A 60 -14.64 -1.03 -0.04
N GLU A 61 -14.73 -0.65 1.24
CA GLU A 61 -13.63 -0.82 2.18
C GLU A 61 -13.27 -2.30 2.34
N ASP A 62 -14.25 -3.19 2.36
CA ASP A 62 -13.99 -4.64 2.48
C ASP A 62 -13.16 -5.14 1.30
N GLU A 63 -13.45 -4.67 0.09
CA GLU A 63 -12.65 -5.02 -1.08
C GLU A 63 -11.21 -4.51 -0.94
N VAL A 64 -11.02 -3.27 -0.49
CA VAL A 64 -9.69 -2.70 -0.25
C VAL A 64 -8.89 -3.60 0.69
N ARG A 65 -9.49 -3.96 1.82
CA ARG A 65 -8.82 -4.80 2.83
C ARG A 65 -8.50 -6.19 2.32
N ALA A 66 -9.42 -6.79 1.56
CA ALA A 66 -9.22 -8.11 0.98
C ALA A 66 -8.07 -8.11 -0.04
N ILE A 67 -7.95 -7.06 -0.84
CA ILE A 67 -6.87 -6.92 -1.82
C ILE A 67 -5.53 -6.78 -1.12
N TRP A 68 -5.41 -5.86 -0.15
CA TRP A 68 -4.15 -5.65 0.56
C TRP A 68 -3.70 -6.87 1.37
N ALA A 69 -4.66 -7.66 1.86
CA ALA A 69 -4.34 -8.90 2.59
C ALA A 69 -3.62 -9.95 1.72
N ARG A 70 -3.61 -9.76 0.40
CA ARG A 70 -2.88 -10.65 -0.52
C ARG A 70 -1.44 -10.23 -0.77
N ASP A 71 -1.02 -9.07 -0.27
CA ASP A 71 0.36 -8.62 -0.38
C ASP A 71 1.25 -9.58 0.42
N PRO A 72 2.35 -10.09 -0.18
CA PRO A 72 3.32 -10.91 0.57
C PRO A 72 3.87 -10.22 1.82
N TRP A 73 3.84 -8.89 1.86
CA TRP A 73 4.31 -8.12 3.02
C TRP A 73 3.22 -7.79 4.04
N TYR A 74 2.00 -8.25 3.81
CA TYR A 74 0.89 -7.96 4.72
C TYR A 74 1.18 -8.50 6.12
N GLU A 75 1.21 -7.61 7.10
CA GLU A 75 1.49 -7.89 8.52
C GLU A 75 2.90 -8.39 8.82
N SER A 76 3.71 -8.73 7.82
CA SER A 76 5.11 -9.12 8.05
C SER A 76 6.05 -7.90 7.99
N HIS A 77 5.90 -7.07 6.98
CA HIS A 77 6.71 -5.86 6.77
C HIS A 77 5.88 -4.59 6.85
N LEU A 78 4.63 -4.65 6.43
CA LEU A 78 3.72 -3.51 6.38
C LEU A 78 2.48 -3.79 7.21
N ILE A 79 2.06 -2.78 7.98
CA ILE A 79 0.82 -2.84 8.75
C ILE A 79 -0.18 -1.89 8.10
N LEU A 80 -1.36 -2.39 7.78
CA LEU A 80 -2.45 -1.58 7.24
C LEU A 80 -3.02 -0.73 8.38
N GLU A 81 -2.79 0.59 8.31
CA GLU A 81 -3.19 1.51 9.37
C GLU A 81 -4.62 1.99 9.22
N SER A 82 -4.98 2.42 8.02
CA SER A 82 -6.32 2.99 7.80
C SER A 82 -6.75 2.85 6.35
N VAL A 83 -8.06 2.75 6.18
CA VAL A 83 -8.73 2.79 4.89
C VAL A 83 -9.86 3.81 5.04
N GLU A 84 -9.75 4.93 4.34
CA GLU A 84 -10.67 6.05 4.48
C GLU A 84 -11.36 6.34 3.14
N PRO A 85 -12.69 6.46 3.11
CA PRO A 85 -13.37 6.96 1.92
C PRO A 85 -12.84 8.35 1.58
N TRP A 86 -12.56 8.59 0.31
CA TRP A 86 -11.95 9.84 -0.14
C TRP A 86 -12.72 10.38 -1.33
N GLU A 87 -13.41 11.49 -1.12
CA GLU A 87 -14.13 12.17 -2.19
C GLU A 87 -13.16 13.12 -2.91
N ILE A 88 -12.77 12.73 -4.12
CA ILE A 88 -11.82 13.52 -4.91
C ILE A 88 -12.56 14.71 -5.52
N ARG A 89 -12.09 15.91 -5.26
CA ARG A 89 -12.67 17.16 -5.78
C ARG A 89 -11.78 17.85 -6.79
N LEU A 90 -10.47 17.63 -6.71
CA LEU A 90 -9.47 18.26 -7.59
C LEU A 90 -8.66 17.14 -8.23
N ASP A 91 -8.69 17.07 -9.54
CA ASP A 91 -8.10 15.95 -10.27
C ASP A 91 -7.55 16.44 -11.60
N SER A 92 -6.23 16.32 -11.78
CA SER A 92 -5.55 16.75 -13.00
C SER A 92 -5.23 15.61 -13.96
N ARG A 93 -5.76 14.42 -13.67
CA ARG A 93 -5.55 13.24 -14.52
C ARG A 93 -6.24 13.36 -15.88
#